data_f32c1b6a03439def1d836ed0bb9ba96c
#
_entry.id   f32c1b6a03439def1d836ed0bb9ba96c
#
_cell.length_a   1.000
_cell.length_b   1.000
_cell.length_c   1.000
_cell.angle_alpha   90.00
_cell.angle_beta   90.00
_cell.angle_gamma   90.00
#
_symmetry.space_group_name_H-M   'P 1'
#
loop_
_entity.id
_entity.type
_entity.pdbx_description
1 polymer ?
#
loop_
_entity_poly.entity_id
_entity_poly.type
_entity_poly.pdbx_seq_one_letter_code
_entity_poly.pdbx_strand_id
1 'polypeptide(L)'
;MRYVLSVMVLLACLSVKAQRSDSTHTADELHNIKLATTLSLIPGGGQIYNGKYWKAPVFWAGIGGTAYYYGQLNAQFKSYESVLQFIIDNPSYTTRAELESAAPEIFITGIPSPFYQTSVNGVAQEAMGYMEQLRTQREYTLFGILGIYLLGILDANIDAHLHDFDVSDDLSVSPQFTQKQYFAGNESTIQAPGLSLTLSLP
;
A
#
# COMPACT_ATOMS: atom_id res chain seq x y z
N MET A 1 -11.37 -15.69 -11.32
CA MET A 1 -10.11 -14.92 -11.41
C MET A 1 -9.79 -14.09 -10.16
N ARG A 2 -10.75 -13.52 -9.43
CA ARG A 2 -10.49 -12.67 -8.22
C ARG A 2 -9.78 -13.42 -7.08
N TYR A 3 -10.09 -14.69 -6.84
CA TYR A 3 -9.49 -15.49 -5.75
C TYR A 3 -8.10 -16.05 -6.08
N VAL A 4 -7.77 -16.23 -7.36
CA VAL A 4 -6.45 -16.72 -7.78
C VAL A 4 -5.35 -15.68 -7.50
N LEU A 5 -5.67 -14.39 -7.71
CA LEU A 5 -4.74 -13.30 -7.41
C LEU A 5 -4.49 -13.20 -5.88
N SER A 6 -5.53 -13.34 -5.07
CA SER A 6 -5.42 -13.29 -3.60
C SER A 6 -4.59 -14.46 -3.06
N VAL A 7 -4.76 -15.67 -3.61
CA VAL A 7 -3.97 -16.85 -3.24
C VAL A 7 -2.51 -16.71 -3.67
N MET A 8 -2.25 -16.13 -4.86
CA MET A 8 -0.90 -15.88 -5.33
C MET A 8 -0.13 -14.87 -4.47
N VAL A 9 -0.81 -13.81 -4.02
CA VAL A 9 -0.24 -12.82 -3.09
C VAL A 9 0.04 -13.46 -1.72
N LEU A 10 -0.86 -14.31 -1.23
CA LEU A 10 -0.68 -15.02 0.05
C LEU A 10 0.47 -16.02 -0.01
N LEU A 11 0.61 -16.76 -1.13
CA LEU A 11 1.72 -17.68 -1.36
C LEU A 11 3.08 -16.96 -1.54
N ALA A 12 3.10 -15.80 -2.14
CA ALA A 12 4.30 -14.96 -2.24
C ALA A 12 4.77 -14.47 -0.86
N CYS A 13 3.84 -14.15 0.06
CA CYS A 13 4.15 -13.77 1.43
C CYS A 13 4.72 -14.94 2.26
N LEU A 14 4.33 -16.18 1.98
CA LEU A 14 4.81 -17.38 2.70
C LEU A 14 6.21 -17.83 2.23
N SER A 15 6.67 -17.39 1.07
CA SER A 15 7.99 -17.74 0.51
C SER A 15 9.14 -16.86 1.02
N VAL A 16 8.86 -15.86 1.85
CA VAL A 16 9.88 -15.06 2.52
C VAL A 16 10.52 -15.92 3.61
N LYS A 17 11.41 -16.84 3.19
CA LYS A 17 12.40 -17.40 4.11
C LYS A 17 13.20 -16.20 4.60
N ALA A 18 13.19 -16.00 5.92
CA ALA A 18 14.15 -15.11 6.55
C ALA A 18 15.55 -15.57 6.12
N GLN A 19 16.10 -14.91 5.14
CA GLN A 19 17.46 -15.13 4.69
C GLN A 19 18.32 -14.61 5.83
N ARG A 20 18.79 -15.52 6.65
CA ARG A 20 19.83 -15.26 7.64
C ARG A 20 21.01 -14.76 6.83
N SER A 21 21.21 -13.45 6.85
CA SER A 21 22.38 -12.83 6.27
C SER A 21 23.56 -13.30 7.13
N ASP A 22 24.30 -14.28 6.65
CA ASP A 22 25.68 -14.52 7.12
C ASP A 22 26.47 -13.30 6.64
N SER A 23 26.55 -12.32 7.50
CA SER A 23 27.36 -11.12 7.30
C SER A 23 28.83 -11.46 7.59
N THR A 24 29.49 -12.14 6.63
CA THR A 24 30.90 -11.94 6.45
C THR A 24 31.12 -10.63 5.73
N HIS A 25 30.90 -9.52 6.44
CA HIS A 25 31.25 -8.19 5.94
C HIS A 25 32.77 -8.08 5.96
N THR A 26 33.37 -8.18 4.78
CA THR A 26 34.65 -7.54 4.50
C THR A 26 34.42 -6.04 4.62
N ALA A 27 35.17 -5.41 5.51
CA ALA A 27 35.00 -4.04 6.00
C ALA A 27 35.31 -2.92 4.97
N ASP A 28 34.97 -3.06 3.70
CA ASP A 28 35.44 -2.15 2.63
C ASP A 28 34.36 -1.56 1.71
N GLU A 29 33.08 -1.78 1.94
CA GLU A 29 32.04 -1.01 1.26
C GLU A 29 31.32 -0.10 2.26
N LEU A 30 31.86 1.11 2.44
CA LEU A 30 31.13 2.21 3.08
C LEU A 30 29.79 2.38 2.37
N HIS A 31 28.72 1.96 3.03
CA HIS A 31 27.36 2.06 2.49
C HIS A 31 27.08 3.52 2.12
N ASN A 32 26.91 3.80 0.83
CA ASN A 32 26.80 5.17 0.36
C ASN A 32 25.35 5.68 0.49
N ILE A 33 25.08 6.40 1.58
CA ILE A 33 23.75 6.98 1.88
C ILE A 33 23.22 7.83 0.72
N LYS A 34 24.10 8.60 0.05
CA LYS A 34 23.70 9.42 -1.10
C LYS A 34 23.24 8.55 -2.27
N LEU A 35 23.88 7.40 -2.48
CA LEU A 35 23.50 6.45 -3.54
C LEU A 35 22.17 5.79 -3.19
N ALA A 36 21.97 5.35 -1.95
CA ALA A 36 20.69 4.80 -1.49
C ALA A 36 19.54 5.77 -1.70
N THR A 37 19.72 7.03 -1.31
CA THR A 37 18.70 8.09 -1.50
C THR A 37 18.45 8.38 -2.97
N THR A 38 19.49 8.42 -3.81
CA THR A 38 19.34 8.68 -5.26
C THR A 38 18.61 7.53 -5.96
N LEU A 39 18.93 6.29 -5.59
CA LEU A 39 18.24 5.10 -6.12
C LEU A 39 16.78 5.02 -5.67
N SER A 40 16.43 5.65 -4.53
CA SER A 40 15.05 5.71 -4.02
C SER A 40 14.13 6.59 -4.86
N LEU A 41 14.67 7.40 -5.78
CA LEU A 41 13.87 8.10 -6.81
C LEU A 41 13.18 7.10 -7.76
N ILE A 42 13.74 5.90 -7.90
CA ILE A 42 13.04 4.78 -8.53
C ILE A 42 12.32 4.04 -7.40
N PRO A 43 10.98 3.90 -7.44
CA PRO A 43 10.25 3.21 -6.38
C PRO A 43 10.84 1.84 -6.07
N GLY A 44 11.19 1.58 -4.82
CA GLY A 44 11.81 0.32 -4.40
C GLY A 44 13.32 0.22 -4.64
N GLY A 45 13.95 1.13 -5.41
CA GLY A 45 15.38 1.06 -5.74
C GLY A 45 16.28 1.21 -4.51
N GLY A 46 15.97 2.14 -3.62
CA GLY A 46 16.72 2.31 -2.36
C GLY A 46 16.57 1.13 -1.41
N GLN A 47 15.39 0.52 -1.33
CA GLN A 47 15.15 -0.67 -0.53
C GLN A 47 15.95 -1.88 -1.03
N ILE A 48 16.06 -2.02 -2.36
CA ILE A 48 16.88 -3.07 -2.99
C ILE A 48 18.36 -2.82 -2.68
N TYR A 49 18.84 -1.58 -2.79
CA TYR A 49 20.22 -1.22 -2.48
C TYR A 49 20.58 -1.49 -1.00
N ASN A 50 19.66 -1.20 -0.08
CA ASN A 50 19.81 -1.47 1.35
C ASN A 50 19.63 -2.96 1.72
N GLY A 51 19.49 -3.88 0.75
CA GLY A 51 19.31 -5.31 0.98
C GLY A 51 17.93 -5.72 1.51
N LYS A 52 16.99 -4.76 1.65
CA LYS A 52 15.64 -5.01 2.18
C LYS A 52 14.64 -5.31 1.05
N TYR A 53 14.91 -6.33 0.28
CA TYR A 53 14.17 -6.71 -0.94
C TYR A 53 12.67 -6.90 -0.72
N TRP A 54 12.25 -7.34 0.47
CA TRP A 54 10.84 -7.57 0.79
C TRP A 54 10.00 -6.29 0.86
N LYS A 55 10.62 -5.12 1.14
CA LYS A 55 9.95 -3.82 1.19
C LYS A 55 9.60 -3.29 -0.20
N ALA A 56 10.44 -3.56 -1.20
CA ALA A 56 10.22 -3.07 -2.56
C ALA A 56 8.85 -3.49 -3.14
N PRO A 57 8.41 -4.78 -3.07
CA PRO A 57 7.07 -5.17 -3.52
C PRO A 57 5.93 -4.47 -2.78
N VAL A 58 6.11 -4.13 -1.50
CA VAL A 58 5.10 -3.42 -0.70
C VAL A 58 4.85 -2.01 -1.26
N PHE A 59 5.92 -1.26 -1.55
CA PHE A 59 5.81 0.06 -2.16
C PHE A 59 5.22 -0.01 -3.58
N TRP A 60 5.63 -0.99 -4.39
CA TRP A 60 5.06 -1.21 -5.72
C TRP A 60 3.57 -1.56 -5.66
N ALA A 61 3.16 -2.41 -4.72
CA ALA A 61 1.75 -2.76 -4.51
C ALA A 61 0.94 -1.53 -4.06
N GLY A 62 1.50 -0.69 -3.18
CA GLY A 62 0.87 0.55 -2.73
C GLY A 62 0.65 1.53 -3.87
N ILE A 63 1.70 1.83 -4.64
CA ILE A 63 1.63 2.75 -5.79
C ILE A 63 0.72 2.16 -6.88
N GLY A 64 0.91 0.89 -7.24
CA GLY A 64 0.13 0.22 -8.28
C GLY A 64 -1.36 0.11 -7.93
N GLY A 65 -1.68 -0.23 -6.68
CA GLY A 65 -3.05 -0.30 -6.19
C GLY A 65 -3.74 1.07 -6.21
N THR A 66 -3.03 2.11 -5.80
CA THR A 66 -3.57 3.48 -5.80
C THR A 66 -3.71 4.01 -7.24
N ALA A 67 -2.77 3.71 -8.13
CA ALA A 67 -2.85 4.05 -9.55
C ALA A 67 -4.01 3.33 -10.25
N TYR A 68 -4.23 2.05 -9.94
CA TYR A 68 -5.39 1.30 -10.43
C TYR A 68 -6.71 1.94 -9.96
N TYR A 69 -6.80 2.31 -8.68
CA TYR A 69 -7.97 2.99 -8.14
C TYR A 69 -8.22 4.34 -8.84
N TYR A 70 -7.17 5.12 -9.08
CA TYR A 70 -7.26 6.35 -9.87
C TYR A 70 -7.82 6.09 -11.27
N GLY A 71 -7.38 5.02 -11.92
CA GLY A 71 -7.91 4.60 -13.23
C GLY A 71 -9.41 4.33 -13.21
N GLN A 72 -9.91 3.66 -12.15
CA GLN A 72 -11.34 3.41 -11.96
C GLN A 72 -12.14 4.70 -11.76
N LEU A 73 -11.64 5.61 -10.92
CA LEU A 73 -12.29 6.92 -10.71
C LEU A 73 -12.32 7.74 -12.02
N ASN A 74 -11.25 7.68 -12.80
CA ASN A 74 -11.17 8.38 -14.08
C ASN A 74 -12.12 7.80 -15.13
N ALA A 75 -12.30 6.47 -15.14
CA ALA A 75 -13.28 5.83 -16.02
C ALA A 75 -14.71 6.25 -15.65
N GLN A 76 -15.04 6.25 -14.37
CA GLN A 76 -16.35 6.72 -13.88
C GLN A 76 -16.59 8.19 -14.22
N PHE A 77 -15.60 9.06 -14.01
CA PHE A 77 -15.69 10.47 -14.36
C PHE A 77 -16.02 10.66 -15.83
N LYS A 78 -15.33 9.96 -16.73
CA LYS A 78 -15.61 10.01 -18.18
C LYS A 78 -16.99 9.50 -18.54
N SER A 79 -17.55 8.54 -17.82
CA SER A 79 -18.91 8.05 -18.05
C SER A 79 -19.95 9.15 -17.74
N TYR A 80 -19.79 9.88 -16.65
CA TYR A 80 -20.69 11.02 -16.37
C TYR A 80 -20.47 12.19 -17.33
N GLU A 81 -19.24 12.42 -17.75
CA GLU A 81 -18.92 13.43 -18.78
C GLU A 81 -19.64 13.12 -20.10
N SER A 82 -19.65 11.85 -20.53
CA SER A 82 -20.36 11.43 -21.75
C SER A 82 -21.88 11.64 -21.65
N VAL A 83 -22.49 11.45 -20.47
CA VAL A 83 -23.90 11.76 -20.25
C VAL A 83 -24.18 13.26 -20.41
N LEU A 84 -23.37 14.10 -19.80
CA LEU A 84 -23.52 15.56 -19.93
C LEU A 84 -23.33 16.02 -21.37
N GLN A 85 -22.33 15.48 -22.06
CA GLN A 85 -22.10 15.80 -23.48
C GLN A 85 -23.32 15.40 -24.33
N PHE A 86 -23.86 14.19 -24.11
CA PHE A 86 -25.04 13.73 -24.82
C PHE A 86 -26.26 14.63 -24.59
N ILE A 87 -26.48 15.10 -23.35
CA ILE A 87 -27.56 16.06 -23.03
C ILE A 87 -27.37 17.39 -23.76
N ILE A 88 -26.14 17.90 -23.82
CA ILE A 88 -25.81 19.17 -24.49
C ILE A 88 -26.06 19.04 -25.99
N ASP A 89 -25.65 17.94 -26.60
CA ASP A 89 -25.76 17.70 -28.04
C ASP A 89 -27.23 17.44 -28.46
N ASN A 90 -28.11 17.07 -27.53
CA ASN A 90 -29.49 16.67 -27.80
C ASN A 90 -30.49 17.42 -26.91
N PRO A 91 -30.65 18.75 -27.09
CA PRO A 91 -31.49 19.62 -26.22
C PRO A 91 -32.98 19.37 -26.37
N SER A 92 -33.41 18.57 -27.33
CA SER A 92 -34.82 18.26 -27.58
C SER A 92 -35.43 17.25 -26.58
N TYR A 93 -34.60 16.48 -25.91
CA TYR A 93 -35.06 15.55 -24.88
C TYR A 93 -35.40 16.29 -23.59
N THR A 94 -36.52 15.89 -22.97
CA THR A 94 -37.02 16.52 -21.75
C THR A 94 -37.03 15.57 -20.55
N THR A 95 -37.08 14.27 -20.83
CA THR A 95 -37.16 13.23 -19.80
C THR A 95 -35.98 12.29 -19.86
N ARG A 96 -35.64 11.70 -18.69
CA ARG A 96 -34.62 10.68 -18.55
C ARG A 96 -34.91 9.45 -19.43
N ALA A 97 -36.18 9.04 -19.50
CA ALA A 97 -36.58 7.86 -20.28
C ALA A 97 -36.27 8.02 -21.77
N GLU A 98 -36.42 9.23 -22.31
CA GLU A 98 -36.05 9.58 -23.69
C GLU A 98 -34.52 9.46 -23.90
N LEU A 99 -33.70 9.97 -22.95
CA LEU A 99 -32.27 9.90 -23.00
C LEU A 99 -31.78 8.42 -22.97
N GLU A 100 -32.31 7.61 -22.04
CA GLU A 100 -31.94 6.19 -21.88
C GLU A 100 -32.35 5.36 -23.11
N SER A 101 -33.48 5.69 -23.75
CA SER A 101 -33.90 5.00 -24.96
C SER A 101 -33.08 5.38 -26.19
N ALA A 102 -32.60 6.61 -26.24
CA ALA A 102 -31.81 7.12 -27.36
C ALA A 102 -30.34 6.66 -27.33
N ALA A 103 -29.76 6.50 -26.14
CA ALA A 103 -28.34 6.12 -25.99
C ALA A 103 -28.15 5.14 -24.79
N PRO A 104 -28.73 3.93 -24.86
CA PRO A 104 -28.68 2.98 -23.77
C PRO A 104 -27.24 2.61 -23.36
N GLU A 105 -26.28 2.60 -24.28
CA GLU A 105 -24.89 2.29 -24.02
C GLU A 105 -24.24 3.32 -23.06
N ILE A 106 -24.64 4.59 -23.11
CA ILE A 106 -24.10 5.64 -22.24
C ILE A 106 -24.63 5.48 -20.81
N PHE A 107 -25.91 5.08 -20.67
CA PHE A 107 -26.57 4.99 -19.37
C PHE A 107 -26.40 3.63 -18.67
N ILE A 108 -26.15 2.54 -19.43
CA ILE A 108 -26.01 1.18 -18.89
C ILE A 108 -24.53 0.87 -18.58
N THR A 109 -23.60 1.36 -19.39
CA THR A 109 -22.19 0.96 -19.32
C THR A 109 -21.36 1.96 -18.53
N GLY A 110 -21.04 1.64 -17.27
CA GLY A 110 -20.04 2.36 -16.50
C GLY A 110 -20.54 3.46 -15.58
N ILE A 111 -21.86 3.65 -15.43
CA ILE A 111 -22.42 4.55 -14.44
C ILE A 111 -22.66 3.76 -13.14
N PRO A 112 -21.86 4.00 -12.06
CA PRO A 112 -21.96 3.20 -10.84
C PRO A 112 -23.21 3.49 -10.01
N SER A 113 -23.83 4.67 -10.21
CA SER A 113 -25.06 5.07 -9.51
C SER A 113 -26.13 5.46 -10.50
N PRO A 114 -27.33 4.85 -10.43
CA PRO A 114 -28.45 5.22 -11.28
C PRO A 114 -28.90 6.64 -10.94
N PHE A 115 -29.32 7.39 -11.98
CA PHE A 115 -29.94 8.69 -11.77
C PHE A 115 -31.33 8.53 -11.17
N TYR A 116 -31.65 9.32 -10.17
CA TYR A 116 -32.99 9.33 -9.53
C TYR A 116 -33.93 10.36 -10.14
N GLN A 117 -33.37 11.39 -10.75
CA GLN A 117 -34.16 12.46 -11.37
C GLN A 117 -34.81 12.01 -12.69
N THR A 118 -36.04 12.46 -12.92
CA THR A 118 -36.81 12.10 -14.11
C THR A 118 -36.67 13.12 -15.23
N SER A 119 -36.31 14.36 -14.90
CA SER A 119 -36.11 15.44 -15.87
C SER A 119 -34.65 15.49 -16.33
N VAL A 120 -34.41 15.89 -17.57
CA VAL A 120 -33.07 16.03 -18.14
C VAL A 120 -32.19 16.98 -17.33
N ASN A 121 -32.77 18.14 -16.91
CA ASN A 121 -32.01 19.07 -16.05
C ASN A 121 -31.61 18.46 -14.69
N GLY A 122 -32.50 17.64 -14.11
CA GLY A 122 -32.18 16.92 -12.87
C GLY A 122 -31.08 15.89 -13.06
N VAL A 123 -31.12 15.15 -14.15
CA VAL A 123 -30.04 14.19 -14.52
C VAL A 123 -28.71 14.93 -14.72
N ALA A 124 -28.71 16.06 -15.39
CA ALA A 124 -27.51 16.87 -15.57
C ALA A 124 -26.94 17.39 -14.24
N GLN A 125 -27.80 17.84 -13.31
CA GLN A 125 -27.36 18.27 -11.98
C GLN A 125 -26.79 17.13 -11.15
N GLU A 126 -27.40 15.94 -11.17
CA GLU A 126 -26.87 14.75 -10.51
C GLU A 126 -25.51 14.33 -11.11
N ALA A 127 -25.39 14.32 -12.45
CA ALA A 127 -24.13 14.02 -13.12
C ALA A 127 -23.01 14.98 -12.71
N MET A 128 -23.30 16.29 -12.69
CA MET A 128 -22.33 17.29 -12.22
C MET A 128 -21.91 17.08 -10.76
N GLY A 129 -22.87 16.74 -9.89
CA GLY A 129 -22.59 16.43 -8.48
C GLY A 129 -21.67 15.22 -8.32
N TYR A 130 -21.92 14.14 -9.06
CA TYR A 130 -21.05 12.96 -9.06
C TYR A 130 -19.66 13.27 -9.63
N MET A 131 -19.57 14.07 -10.69
CA MET A 131 -18.29 14.48 -11.27
C MET A 131 -17.45 15.29 -10.30
N GLU A 132 -18.05 16.22 -9.54
CA GLU A 132 -17.33 16.99 -8.51
C GLU A 132 -16.81 16.11 -7.38
N GLN A 133 -17.62 15.14 -6.94
CA GLN A 133 -17.18 14.15 -5.94
C GLN A 133 -16.02 13.30 -6.47
N LEU A 134 -16.11 12.79 -7.70
CA LEU A 134 -15.06 11.99 -8.34
C LEU A 134 -13.79 12.80 -8.57
N ARG A 135 -13.91 14.08 -8.92
CA ARG A 135 -12.77 15.00 -9.05
C ARG A 135 -12.01 15.10 -7.73
N THR A 136 -12.71 15.36 -6.64
CA THR A 136 -12.13 15.44 -5.30
C THR A 136 -11.45 14.12 -4.91
N GLN A 137 -12.09 12.96 -5.16
CA GLN A 137 -11.49 11.66 -4.90
C GLN A 137 -10.24 11.39 -5.73
N ARG A 138 -10.22 11.80 -7.01
CA ARG A 138 -9.03 11.70 -7.87
C ARG A 138 -7.88 12.53 -7.33
N GLU A 139 -8.14 13.75 -6.89
CA GLU A 139 -7.14 14.64 -6.29
C GLU A 139 -6.53 14.00 -5.03
N TYR A 140 -7.35 13.50 -4.11
CA TYR A 140 -6.85 12.78 -2.92
C TYR A 140 -6.06 11.53 -3.27
N THR A 141 -6.45 10.80 -4.31
CA THR A 141 -5.73 9.62 -4.77
C THR A 141 -4.35 9.98 -5.30
N LEU A 142 -4.20 11.10 -6.01
CA LEU A 142 -2.89 11.60 -6.46
C LEU A 142 -2.00 11.99 -5.27
N PHE A 143 -2.55 12.66 -4.25
CA PHE A 143 -1.83 12.94 -3.01
C PHE A 143 -1.42 11.65 -2.28
N GLY A 144 -2.27 10.62 -2.33
CA GLY A 144 -1.96 9.30 -1.78
C GLY A 144 -0.76 8.65 -2.48
N ILE A 145 -0.72 8.66 -3.82
CA ILE A 145 0.43 8.16 -4.61
C ILE A 145 1.71 8.91 -4.23
N LEU A 146 1.65 10.24 -4.20
CA LEU A 146 2.79 11.07 -3.83
C LEU A 146 3.27 10.78 -2.41
N GLY A 147 2.33 10.62 -1.46
CA GLY A 147 2.63 10.26 -0.08
C GLY A 147 3.36 8.93 0.05
N ILE A 148 2.85 7.86 -0.59
CA ILE A 148 3.51 6.55 -0.60
C ILE A 148 4.90 6.63 -1.22
N TYR A 149 5.05 7.39 -2.30
CA TYR A 149 6.34 7.59 -2.97
C TYR A 149 7.36 8.29 -2.05
N LEU A 150 6.96 9.38 -1.40
CA LEU A 150 7.83 10.11 -0.46
C LEU A 150 8.20 9.26 0.76
N LEU A 151 7.24 8.49 1.30
CA LEU A 151 7.51 7.56 2.40
C LEU A 151 8.53 6.49 1.99
N GLY A 152 8.46 6.00 0.75
CA GLY A 152 9.45 5.06 0.22
C GLY A 152 10.87 5.63 0.18
N ILE A 153 11.02 6.91 -0.23
CA ILE A 153 12.32 7.60 -0.23
C ILE A 153 12.83 7.79 1.20
N LEU A 154 11.96 8.23 2.11
CA LEU A 154 12.32 8.44 3.52
C LEU A 154 12.73 7.13 4.20
N ASP A 155 11.96 6.06 3.99
CA ASP A 155 12.26 4.72 4.54
C ASP A 155 13.63 4.22 4.08
N ALA A 156 13.92 4.32 2.78
CA ALA A 156 15.22 3.90 2.25
C ALA A 156 16.38 4.77 2.77
N ASN A 157 16.15 6.08 2.96
CA ASN A 157 17.15 6.97 3.54
C ASN A 157 17.43 6.63 5.01
N ILE A 158 16.38 6.39 5.81
CA ILE A 158 16.51 5.97 7.21
C ILE A 158 17.24 4.63 7.30
N ASP A 159 16.85 3.65 6.48
CA ASP A 159 17.50 2.35 6.44
C ASP A 159 19.00 2.45 6.09
N ALA A 160 19.36 3.36 5.18
CA ALA A 160 20.75 3.60 4.81
C ALA A 160 21.58 4.22 5.95
N HIS A 161 20.97 5.14 6.72
CA HIS A 161 21.63 5.74 7.90
C HIS A 161 21.79 4.75 9.05
N LEU A 162 20.85 3.81 9.19
CA LEU A 162 20.86 2.80 10.26
C LEU A 162 21.64 1.54 9.87
N HIS A 163 22.14 1.45 8.63
CA HIS A 163 22.84 0.26 8.15
C HIS A 163 24.09 -0.03 8.96
N ASP A 164 24.81 0.99 9.37
CA ASP A 164 26.06 0.88 10.13
C ASP A 164 25.84 0.72 11.65
N PHE A 165 24.58 0.85 12.11
CA PHE A 165 24.21 0.63 13.50
C PHE A 165 23.74 -0.82 13.70
N ASP A 166 24.69 -1.73 13.90
CA ASP A 166 24.37 -3.10 14.30
C ASP A 166 24.30 -3.20 15.82
N VAL A 167 23.06 -3.29 16.34
CA VAL A 167 22.80 -3.51 17.77
C VAL A 167 22.68 -4.98 18.14
N SER A 168 22.85 -5.88 17.16
CA SER A 168 22.64 -7.32 17.37
C SER A 168 23.72 -7.96 18.20
N ASP A 169 24.94 -7.40 18.21
CA ASP A 169 26.06 -7.95 18.98
C ASP A 169 25.99 -7.57 20.47
N ASP A 170 25.30 -6.47 20.80
CA ASP A 170 25.22 -5.95 22.17
C ASP A 170 23.95 -6.42 22.92
N LEU A 171 22.94 -6.92 22.22
CA LEU A 171 21.69 -7.36 22.82
C LEU A 171 21.30 -8.76 22.38
N SER A 172 21.44 -9.74 23.25
CA SER A 172 20.94 -11.10 23.01
C SER A 172 19.74 -11.41 23.89
N VAL A 173 18.65 -11.87 23.25
CA VAL A 173 17.47 -12.37 23.94
C VAL A 173 17.43 -13.88 23.78
N SER A 174 17.63 -14.61 24.86
CA SER A 174 17.54 -16.06 24.84
C SER A 174 16.44 -16.58 25.76
N PRO A 175 15.60 -17.50 25.30
CA PRO A 175 14.68 -18.20 26.20
C PRO A 175 15.49 -19.13 27.13
N GLN A 176 15.40 -18.91 28.41
CA GLN A 176 16.03 -19.76 29.43
C GLN A 176 14.96 -20.36 30.33
N PHE A 177 15.16 -21.62 30.66
CA PHE A 177 14.41 -22.27 31.73
C PHE A 177 15.19 -22.07 33.04
N THR A 178 14.72 -21.15 33.87
CA THR A 178 15.35 -20.88 35.16
C THR A 178 14.84 -21.89 36.20
N GLN A 179 15.73 -22.69 36.75
CA GLN A 179 15.43 -23.55 37.89
C GLN A 179 15.55 -22.70 39.17
N LYS A 180 14.41 -22.29 39.74
CA LYS A 180 14.39 -21.71 41.10
C LYS A 180 14.12 -22.82 42.10
N GLN A 181 15.09 -23.09 42.98
CA GLN A 181 14.87 -23.88 44.17
C GLN A 181 14.17 -23.01 45.22
N TYR A 182 12.93 -23.31 45.49
CA TYR A 182 12.27 -22.77 46.66
C TYR A 182 12.49 -23.67 47.84
N PHE A 183 13.16 -23.18 48.90
CA PHE A 183 13.30 -23.86 50.16
C PHE A 183 11.96 -23.85 50.90
N ALA A 184 11.07 -24.75 50.60
CA ALA A 184 9.89 -25.07 51.39
C ALA A 184 9.83 -26.59 51.52
N GLY A 185 10.53 -27.13 52.50
CA GLY A 185 10.32 -28.42 53.15
C GLY A 185 10.07 -29.72 52.38
N ASN A 186 10.01 -29.71 51.11
CA ASN A 186 9.92 -30.88 50.21
C ASN A 186 10.57 -30.55 48.88
N GLU A 187 11.43 -31.41 48.39
CA GLU A 187 12.19 -31.27 47.16
C GLU A 187 11.28 -31.26 45.92
N SER A 188 10.76 -30.11 45.56
CA SER A 188 10.11 -29.94 44.25
C SER A 188 10.81 -28.83 43.46
N THR A 189 11.55 -29.24 42.44
CA THR A 189 12.19 -28.33 41.49
C THR A 189 11.14 -27.90 40.45
N ILE A 190 10.75 -26.64 40.48
CA ILE A 190 9.84 -26.10 39.45
C ILE A 190 10.68 -25.45 38.36
N GLN A 191 10.51 -25.92 37.13
CA GLN A 191 11.08 -25.29 35.96
C GLN A 191 10.09 -24.20 35.49
N ALA A 192 10.47 -22.93 35.59
CA ALA A 192 9.70 -21.83 35.06
C ALA A 192 10.32 -21.32 33.76
N PRO A 193 9.54 -21.15 32.69
CA PRO A 193 10.02 -20.48 31.49
C PRO A 193 10.31 -19.01 31.80
N GLY A 194 11.48 -18.52 31.37
CA GLY A 194 11.87 -17.13 31.54
C GLY A 194 12.56 -16.62 30.27
N LEU A 195 12.59 -15.31 30.13
CA LEU A 195 13.38 -14.63 29.09
C LEU A 195 14.58 -13.98 29.79
N SER A 196 15.79 -14.30 29.34
CA SER A 196 16.98 -13.55 29.76
C SER A 196 17.35 -12.53 28.70
N LEU A 197 17.55 -11.30 29.15
CA LEU A 197 18.05 -10.20 28.35
C LEU A 197 19.49 -9.95 28.80
N THR A 198 20.44 -10.17 27.92
CA THR A 198 21.86 -9.94 28.22
C THR A 198 22.31 -8.74 27.39
N LEU A 199 22.76 -7.69 28.08
CA LEU A 199 23.39 -6.52 27.49
C LEU A 199 24.88 -6.64 27.75
N SER A 200 25.70 -6.80 26.70
CA SER A 200 27.16 -6.69 26.82
C SER A 200 27.55 -5.22 26.68
N LEU A 201 28.04 -4.65 27.74
CA LEU A 201 28.64 -3.32 27.70
C LEU A 201 30.12 -3.43 27.36
N PRO A 202 30.65 -2.55 26.48
CA PRO A 202 32.07 -2.55 26.11
C PRO A 202 33.00 -2.26 27.27
#